data_78811cd15ab8c9c91b2ac6021b4316b4
#
_entry.id   78811cd15ab8c9c91b2ac6021b4316b4
#
_cell.length_a   1.000
_cell.length_b   1.000
_cell.length_c   1.000
_cell.angle_alpha   90.00
_cell.angle_beta   90.00
_cell.angle_gamma   90.00
#
_symmetry.space_group_name_H-M   'P 1'
#
loop_
_entity.id
_entity.type
_entity.pdbx_description
1 polymer ?
#
loop_
_entity_poly.entity_id
_entity_poly.type
_entity_poly.pdbx_seq_one_letter_code
_entity_poly.pdbx_strand_id
1 'polypeptide(L)'
;QVQLGADGEILVGGHCVMKEYDKDEQTTKEVLKDGMFHTGDYGRMNCHGRLVITKRNPGVLQLPTGEKICRRVINEEITAIHGVAESYLTMDGDKLTIVIVPIDKEMTADRMKKKIDKYNEKKGYRWEIQKVIVLKQNLPKLENGQVDGEAIQEMLETGQY
;
A
#
# COMPACT_ATOMS: atom_id res chain seq x y z
N GLN A 1 18.66 18.75 -2.44
CA GLN A 1 18.49 18.92 -1.01
C GLN A 1 17.70 17.74 -0.46
N VAL A 2 18.13 17.17 0.67
CA VAL A 2 17.41 16.11 1.38
C VAL A 2 17.25 16.56 2.84
N GLN A 3 16.04 16.42 3.37
CA GLN A 3 15.70 16.74 4.75
C GLN A 3 14.92 15.58 5.37
N LEU A 4 14.87 15.54 6.69
CA LEU A 4 13.97 14.66 7.43
C LEU A 4 12.85 15.51 8.03
N GLY A 5 11.62 15.12 7.78
CA GLY A 5 10.44 15.64 8.45
C GLY A 5 10.48 15.36 9.96
N ALA A 6 9.60 15.99 10.71
CA ALA A 6 9.53 15.82 12.16
C ALA A 6 9.19 14.37 12.59
N ASP A 7 8.50 13.63 11.72
CA ASP A 7 8.14 12.22 11.85
C ASP A 7 9.20 11.26 11.27
N GLY A 8 10.29 11.80 10.70
CA GLY A 8 11.35 11.04 10.06
C GLY A 8 11.10 10.72 8.58
N GLU A 9 10.07 11.30 7.95
CA GLU A 9 9.86 11.19 6.51
C GLU A 9 11.02 11.85 5.75
N ILE A 10 11.44 11.23 4.66
CA ILE A 10 12.48 11.77 3.77
C ILE A 10 11.84 12.75 2.79
N LEU A 11 12.23 14.02 2.89
CA LEU A 11 11.79 15.09 2.03
C LEU A 11 12.90 15.46 1.05
N VAL A 12 12.55 15.62 -0.22
CA VAL A 12 13.52 15.93 -1.27
C VAL A 12 13.13 17.22 -1.97
N GLY A 13 14.08 18.15 -2.10
CA GLY A 13 13.91 19.40 -2.82
C GLY A 13 15.01 19.64 -3.85
N GLY A 14 14.76 20.55 -4.79
CA GLY A 14 15.72 20.99 -5.78
C GLY A 14 15.32 20.67 -7.23
N HIS A 15 16.22 20.98 -8.16
CA HIS A 15 15.95 20.92 -9.60
C HIS A 15 15.68 19.52 -10.17
N CYS A 16 16.00 18.46 -9.42
CA CYS A 16 15.73 17.07 -9.80
C CYS A 16 14.32 16.59 -9.42
N VAL A 17 13.58 17.39 -8.65
CA VAL A 17 12.20 17.07 -8.29
C VAL A 17 11.30 17.40 -9.47
N MET A 18 10.37 16.48 -9.77
CA MET A 18 9.36 16.70 -10.80
C MET A 18 8.54 17.95 -10.51
N LYS A 19 7.94 18.55 -11.55
CA LYS A 19 7.00 19.67 -11.38
C LYS A 19 5.62 19.18 -10.99
N GLU A 20 5.17 18.11 -11.61
CA GLU A 20 3.85 17.53 -11.39
C GLU A 20 3.76 16.10 -11.94
N TYR A 21 2.76 15.35 -11.53
CA TYR A 21 2.32 14.14 -12.21
C TYR A 21 1.46 14.50 -13.42
N ASP A 22 1.67 13.85 -14.56
CA ASP A 22 0.86 14.10 -15.75
C ASP A 22 -0.62 13.79 -15.49
N LYS A 23 -1.47 14.79 -15.67
CA LYS A 23 -2.93 14.71 -15.51
C LYS A 23 -3.41 14.25 -14.12
N ASP A 24 -2.56 14.36 -13.08
CA ASP A 24 -2.92 14.02 -11.70
C ASP A 24 -2.52 15.15 -10.74
N GLU A 25 -3.29 16.22 -10.79
CA GLU A 25 -3.09 17.41 -9.98
C GLU A 25 -3.32 17.15 -8.49
N GLN A 26 -4.22 16.21 -8.15
CA GLN A 26 -4.54 15.87 -6.78
C GLN A 26 -3.36 15.17 -6.11
N THR A 27 -2.83 14.10 -6.70
CA THR A 27 -1.63 13.42 -6.19
C THR A 27 -0.43 14.37 -6.16
N THR A 28 -0.29 15.25 -7.16
CA THR A 28 0.77 16.26 -7.16
C THR A 28 0.72 17.14 -5.91
N LYS A 29 -0.44 17.68 -5.56
CA LYS A 29 -0.64 18.52 -4.36
C LYS A 29 -0.43 17.74 -3.05
N GLU A 30 -0.71 16.46 -3.05
CA GLU A 30 -0.50 15.60 -1.87
C GLU A 30 0.98 15.34 -1.59
N VAL A 31 1.82 15.24 -2.63
CA VAL A 31 3.24 14.87 -2.49
C VAL A 31 4.21 16.05 -2.63
N LEU A 32 3.79 17.14 -3.29
CA LEU A 32 4.60 18.35 -3.41
C LEU A 32 4.03 19.44 -2.50
N LYS A 33 4.66 19.63 -1.34
CA LYS A 33 4.29 20.63 -0.34
C LYS A 33 5.49 21.46 0.03
N ASP A 34 5.30 22.75 0.14
CA ASP A 34 6.33 23.72 0.56
C ASP A 34 7.64 23.64 -0.26
N GLY A 35 7.53 23.31 -1.56
CA GLY A 35 8.67 23.15 -2.46
C GLY A 35 9.48 21.87 -2.26
N MET A 36 8.97 20.93 -1.44
CA MET A 36 9.58 19.66 -1.16
C MET A 36 8.70 18.51 -1.63
N PHE A 37 9.34 17.47 -2.13
CA PHE A 37 8.70 16.21 -2.47
C PHE A 37 8.65 15.31 -1.23
N HIS A 38 7.48 14.97 -0.78
CA HIS A 38 7.19 14.02 0.27
C HIS A 38 7.30 12.61 -0.30
N THR A 39 8.40 11.91 0.03
CA THR A 39 8.69 10.61 -0.60
C THR A 39 7.82 9.49 -0.05
N GLY A 40 7.28 9.66 1.15
CA GLY A 40 6.63 8.60 1.93
C GLY A 40 7.61 7.54 2.46
N ASP A 41 8.89 7.64 2.15
CA ASP A 41 9.93 6.80 2.75
C ASP A 41 10.45 7.46 4.02
N TYR A 42 10.82 6.64 5.00
CA TYR A 42 11.29 7.10 6.30
C TYR A 42 12.75 6.75 6.49
N GLY A 43 13.47 7.62 7.19
CA GLY A 43 14.89 7.44 7.38
C GLY A 43 15.45 8.15 8.61
N ARG A 44 16.73 7.99 8.81
CA ARG A 44 17.50 8.71 9.84
C ARG A 44 18.88 9.05 9.32
N MET A 45 19.46 10.10 9.85
CA MET A 45 20.89 10.38 9.62
C MET A 45 21.72 9.55 10.60
N ASN A 46 22.75 8.88 10.10
CA ASN A 46 23.71 8.21 10.97
C ASN A 46 24.77 9.20 11.49
N CYS A 47 25.66 8.74 12.39
CA CYS A 47 26.72 9.54 12.98
C CYS A 47 27.75 10.10 11.94
N HIS A 48 27.74 9.57 10.73
CA HIS A 48 28.61 10.04 9.62
C HIS A 48 27.87 10.99 8.65
N GLY A 49 26.67 11.44 9.01
CA GLY A 49 25.86 12.31 8.16
C GLY A 49 25.28 11.62 6.91
N ARG A 50 25.20 10.30 6.90
CA ARG A 50 24.61 9.53 5.80
C ARG A 50 23.15 9.22 6.09
N LEU A 51 22.28 9.42 5.09
CA LEU A 51 20.89 9.00 5.18
C LEU A 51 20.80 7.47 5.17
N VAL A 52 20.08 6.92 6.12
CA VAL A 52 19.75 5.49 6.21
C VAL A 52 18.24 5.37 6.11
N ILE A 53 17.75 4.69 5.10
CA ILE A 53 16.32 4.41 4.94
C ILE A 53 15.96 3.32 5.95
N THR A 54 15.02 3.62 6.83
CA THR A 54 14.58 2.71 7.90
C THR A 54 13.25 2.02 7.58
N LYS A 55 12.36 2.71 6.85
CA LYS A 55 11.07 2.19 6.42
C LYS A 55 10.77 2.72 5.01
N ARG A 56 10.32 1.85 4.13
CA ARG A 56 9.88 2.26 2.79
C ARG A 56 8.42 2.65 2.79
N ASN A 57 8.05 3.45 1.78
CA ASN A 57 6.67 3.85 1.57
C ASN A 57 5.74 2.62 1.53
N PRO A 58 4.81 2.49 2.47
CA PRO A 58 3.87 1.38 2.49
C PRO A 58 2.92 1.38 1.28
N GLY A 59 2.88 2.46 0.52
CA GLY A 59 2.08 2.58 -0.70
C GLY A 59 2.63 1.82 -1.91
N VAL A 60 3.90 1.41 -1.89
CA VAL A 60 4.52 0.65 -2.99
C VAL A 60 4.87 -0.75 -2.53
N LEU A 61 4.34 -1.74 -3.24
CA LEU A 61 4.63 -3.16 -3.05
C LEU A 61 5.56 -3.64 -4.15
N GLN A 62 6.66 -4.27 -3.80
CA GLN A 62 7.58 -4.86 -4.76
C GLN A 62 7.36 -6.38 -4.81
N LEU A 63 7.07 -6.88 -6.02
CA LEU A 63 6.93 -8.31 -6.27
C LEU A 63 8.29 -9.02 -6.33
N PRO A 64 8.33 -10.35 -6.14
CA PRO A 64 9.56 -11.15 -6.33
C PRO A 64 10.16 -11.00 -7.73
N THR A 65 9.35 -10.67 -8.72
CA THR A 65 9.77 -10.37 -10.11
C THR A 65 10.50 -9.03 -10.26
N GLY A 66 10.56 -8.22 -9.17
CA GLY A 66 11.10 -6.85 -9.19
C GLY A 66 10.09 -5.78 -9.63
N GLU A 67 8.92 -6.17 -10.09
CA GLU A 67 7.86 -5.23 -10.48
C GLU A 67 7.31 -4.50 -9.26
N LYS A 68 7.00 -3.21 -9.43
CA LYS A 68 6.46 -2.35 -8.36
C LYS A 68 4.98 -2.09 -8.60
N ILE A 69 4.18 -2.31 -7.59
CA ILE A 69 2.73 -2.09 -7.62
C ILE A 69 2.38 -0.95 -6.66
N CYS A 70 1.62 0.02 -7.13
CA CYS A 70 1.04 1.03 -6.27
C CYS A 70 -0.14 0.42 -5.49
N ARG A 71 0.09 0.13 -4.21
CA ARG A 71 -0.90 -0.50 -3.32
C ARG A 71 -2.19 0.31 -3.24
N ARG A 72 -2.09 1.64 -3.18
CA ARG A 72 -3.26 2.52 -3.09
C ARG A 72 -4.21 2.31 -4.27
N VAL A 73 -3.69 2.33 -5.48
CA VAL A 73 -4.50 2.16 -6.71
C VAL A 73 -5.25 0.83 -6.69
N ILE A 74 -4.55 -0.25 -6.35
CA ILE A 74 -5.17 -1.58 -6.32
C ILE A 74 -6.20 -1.69 -5.18
N ASN A 75 -5.90 -1.15 -4.01
CA ASN A 75 -6.86 -1.12 -2.90
C ASN A 75 -8.14 -0.35 -3.29
N GLU A 76 -8.02 0.81 -3.92
CA GLU A 76 -9.17 1.60 -4.39
C GLU A 76 -10.01 0.81 -5.41
N GLU A 77 -9.36 0.17 -6.38
CA GLU A 77 -10.03 -0.67 -7.39
C GLU A 77 -10.73 -1.87 -6.77
N ILE A 78 -10.12 -2.55 -5.81
CA ILE A 78 -10.71 -3.70 -5.12
C ILE A 78 -11.85 -3.26 -4.20
N THR A 79 -11.70 -2.14 -3.49
CA THR A 79 -12.76 -1.59 -2.63
C THR A 79 -13.98 -1.16 -3.45
N ALA A 80 -13.81 -0.76 -4.70
CA ALA A 80 -14.91 -0.47 -5.61
C ALA A 80 -15.69 -1.73 -6.07
N ILE A 81 -15.20 -2.93 -5.80
CA ILE A 81 -15.94 -4.17 -6.07
C ILE A 81 -17.10 -4.29 -5.09
N HIS A 82 -18.31 -4.48 -5.63
CA HIS A 82 -19.51 -4.62 -4.81
C HIS A 82 -19.37 -5.73 -3.74
N GLY A 83 -19.60 -5.33 -2.49
CA GLY A 83 -19.50 -6.22 -1.32
C GLY A 83 -18.19 -6.13 -0.57
N VAL A 84 -17.25 -5.29 -0.98
CA VAL A 84 -16.01 -4.97 -0.26
C VAL A 84 -16.19 -3.68 0.53
N ALA A 85 -15.90 -3.71 1.82
CA ALA A 85 -15.90 -2.52 2.69
C ALA A 85 -14.50 -1.91 2.80
N GLU A 86 -13.50 -2.75 3.05
CA GLU A 86 -12.10 -2.35 3.13
C GLU A 86 -11.22 -3.40 2.42
N SER A 87 -10.09 -2.98 1.89
CA SER A 87 -9.12 -3.90 1.30
C SER A 87 -7.69 -3.45 1.56
N TYR A 88 -6.77 -4.41 1.66
CA TYR A 88 -5.34 -4.15 1.79
C TYR A 88 -4.51 -5.18 1.04
N LEU A 89 -3.79 -4.71 0.02
CA LEU A 89 -2.90 -5.54 -0.78
C LEU A 89 -1.56 -5.71 -0.06
N THR A 90 -1.07 -6.93 0.05
CA THR A 90 0.20 -7.25 0.70
C THR A 90 0.84 -8.51 0.10
N MET A 91 1.97 -8.91 0.65
CA MET A 91 2.60 -10.20 0.35
C MET A 91 2.39 -11.15 1.53
N ASP A 92 2.13 -12.41 1.22
CA ASP A 92 2.16 -13.52 2.17
C ASP A 92 3.18 -14.54 1.64
N GLY A 93 4.39 -14.47 2.16
CA GLY A 93 5.55 -15.09 1.54
C GLY A 93 5.81 -14.49 0.15
N ASP A 94 5.78 -15.35 -0.86
CA ASP A 94 5.94 -14.99 -2.28
C ASP A 94 4.62 -14.73 -3.02
N LYS A 95 3.47 -14.87 -2.34
CA LYS A 95 2.14 -14.72 -2.93
C LYS A 95 1.59 -13.34 -2.74
N LEU A 96 1.20 -12.71 -3.86
CA LEU A 96 0.43 -11.47 -3.82
C LEU A 96 -0.96 -11.75 -3.23
N THR A 97 -1.21 -11.14 -2.08
CA THR A 97 -2.36 -11.43 -1.22
C THR A 97 -3.21 -10.18 -1.02
N ILE A 98 -4.51 -10.32 -1.12
CA ILE A 98 -5.45 -9.27 -0.75
C ILE A 98 -6.20 -9.66 0.52
N VAL A 99 -6.15 -8.79 1.51
CA VAL A 99 -6.95 -8.87 2.74
C VAL A 99 -8.19 -8.02 2.55
N ILE A 100 -9.36 -8.58 2.75
CA ILE A 100 -10.65 -7.94 2.48
C ILE A 100 -11.53 -7.99 3.72
N VAL A 101 -12.15 -6.86 4.04
CA VAL A 101 -13.30 -6.80 4.95
C VAL A 101 -14.55 -6.69 4.09
N PRO A 102 -15.45 -7.67 4.12
CA PRO A 102 -16.69 -7.61 3.36
C PRO A 102 -17.73 -6.72 4.06
N ILE A 103 -18.64 -6.13 3.28
CA ILE A 103 -19.82 -5.43 3.81
C ILE A 103 -20.75 -6.44 4.51
N ASP A 104 -20.96 -7.58 3.88
CA ASP A 104 -21.74 -8.69 4.44
C ASP A 104 -20.81 -9.67 5.16
N LYS A 105 -20.98 -9.79 6.47
CA LYS A 105 -20.14 -10.66 7.33
C LYS A 105 -20.33 -12.18 7.05
N GLU A 106 -21.35 -12.55 6.30
CA GLU A 106 -21.57 -13.94 5.85
C GLU A 106 -20.83 -14.24 4.52
N MET A 107 -20.19 -13.23 3.94
CA MET A 107 -19.41 -13.40 2.71
C MET A 107 -18.24 -14.35 2.94
N THR A 108 -18.20 -15.43 2.18
CA THR A 108 -17.14 -16.44 2.27
C THR A 108 -15.91 -16.08 1.44
N ALA A 109 -14.74 -16.59 1.84
CA ALA A 109 -13.49 -16.41 1.08
C ALA A 109 -13.61 -16.92 -0.37
N ASP A 110 -14.30 -18.04 -0.60
CA ASP A 110 -14.51 -18.61 -1.95
C ASP A 110 -15.33 -17.68 -2.86
N ARG A 111 -16.38 -17.04 -2.32
CA ARG A 111 -17.18 -16.09 -3.07
C ARG A 111 -16.38 -14.84 -3.41
N MET A 112 -15.55 -14.38 -2.47
CA MET A 112 -14.69 -13.22 -2.70
C MET A 112 -13.57 -13.56 -3.68
N LYS A 113 -12.99 -14.76 -3.57
CA LYS A 113 -11.98 -15.25 -4.52
C LYS A 113 -12.48 -15.21 -5.97
N LYS A 114 -13.69 -15.68 -6.24
CA LYS A 114 -14.30 -15.60 -7.57
C LYS A 114 -14.43 -14.18 -8.11
N LYS A 115 -14.65 -13.19 -7.23
CA LYS A 115 -14.68 -11.78 -7.65
C LYS A 115 -13.29 -11.26 -7.98
N ILE A 116 -12.29 -11.66 -7.21
CA ILE A 116 -10.89 -11.29 -7.45
C ILE A 116 -10.35 -11.97 -8.72
N ASP A 117 -10.72 -13.21 -9.00
CA ASP A 117 -10.34 -13.90 -10.24
C ASP A 117 -10.89 -13.15 -11.47
N LYS A 118 -12.16 -12.73 -11.42
CA LYS A 118 -12.73 -11.85 -12.47
C LYS A 118 -12.03 -10.50 -12.59
N TYR A 119 -11.58 -9.94 -11.48
CA TYR A 119 -10.79 -8.72 -11.49
C TYR A 119 -9.45 -8.95 -12.19
N ASN A 120 -8.71 -10.02 -11.85
CA ASN A 120 -7.46 -10.40 -12.50
C ASN A 120 -7.64 -10.55 -14.01
N GLU A 121 -8.63 -11.33 -14.44
CA GLU A 121 -8.97 -11.53 -15.87
C GLU A 121 -9.26 -10.20 -16.59
N LYS A 122 -10.08 -9.35 -15.98
CA LYS A 122 -10.49 -8.07 -16.58
C LYS A 122 -9.33 -7.11 -16.75
N LYS A 123 -8.40 -7.08 -15.78
CA LYS A 123 -7.28 -6.14 -15.78
C LYS A 123 -6.12 -6.59 -16.65
N GLY A 124 -5.90 -7.90 -16.79
CA GLY A 124 -4.84 -8.46 -17.61
C GLY A 124 -3.45 -7.97 -17.24
N TYR A 125 -3.22 -7.70 -15.95
CA TYR A 125 -1.89 -7.36 -15.45
C TYR A 125 -0.92 -8.54 -15.63
N ARG A 126 0.38 -8.28 -15.65
CA ARG A 126 1.41 -9.32 -15.68
C ARG A 126 1.51 -10.11 -14.37
N TRP A 127 0.83 -9.65 -13.34
CA TRP A 127 0.73 -10.25 -12.01
C TRP A 127 -0.74 -10.49 -11.67
N GLU A 128 -0.98 -11.42 -10.77
CA GLU A 128 -2.32 -11.77 -10.31
C GLU A 128 -2.36 -11.81 -8.78
N ILE A 129 -3.50 -11.44 -8.22
CA ILE A 129 -3.77 -11.65 -6.80
C ILE A 129 -4.05 -13.13 -6.60
N GLN A 130 -3.13 -13.81 -5.93
CA GLN A 130 -3.13 -15.27 -5.79
C GLN A 130 -3.88 -15.75 -4.57
N LYS A 131 -3.84 -14.96 -3.48
CA LYS A 131 -4.49 -15.30 -2.21
C LYS A 131 -5.49 -14.24 -1.80
N VAL A 132 -6.64 -14.68 -1.29
CA VAL A 132 -7.69 -13.80 -0.76
C VAL A 132 -7.98 -14.22 0.67
N ILE A 133 -7.88 -13.26 1.59
CA ILE A 133 -8.19 -13.43 2.99
C ILE A 133 -9.38 -12.55 3.32
N VAL A 134 -10.37 -13.11 3.97
CA VAL A 134 -11.58 -12.40 4.38
C VAL A 134 -11.60 -12.27 5.89
N LEU A 135 -11.55 -11.04 6.37
CA LEU A 135 -11.64 -10.73 7.79
C LEU A 135 -13.09 -10.45 8.20
N LYS A 136 -13.46 -10.88 9.37
CA LYS A 136 -14.77 -10.57 9.99
C LYS A 136 -14.75 -9.27 10.80
N GLN A 137 -13.57 -8.74 11.05
CA GLN A 137 -13.32 -7.48 11.77
C GLN A 137 -12.67 -6.45 10.84
N ASN A 138 -12.73 -5.20 11.21
CA ASN A 138 -12.09 -4.12 10.43
C ASN A 138 -10.58 -4.32 10.36
N LEU A 139 -9.96 -3.77 9.30
CA LEU A 139 -8.50 -3.75 9.19
C LEU A 139 -7.90 -3.01 10.41
N PRO A 140 -6.77 -3.50 10.96
CA PRO A 140 -6.04 -2.78 11.99
C PRO A 140 -5.61 -1.41 11.46
N LYS A 141 -5.73 -0.38 12.28
CA LYS A 141 -5.41 1.00 11.91
C LYS A 141 -4.49 1.64 12.93
N LEU A 142 -3.57 2.45 12.41
CA LEU A 142 -2.74 3.34 13.21
C LEU A 142 -3.58 4.51 13.78
N GLU A 143 -3.03 5.25 14.73
CA GLU A 143 -3.68 6.42 15.35
C GLU A 143 -4.09 7.49 14.32
N ASN A 144 -3.36 7.60 13.20
CA ASN A 144 -3.66 8.52 12.12
C ASN A 144 -4.76 8.02 11.16
N GLY A 145 -5.38 6.87 11.44
CA GLY A 145 -6.45 6.27 10.64
C GLY A 145 -5.97 5.45 9.42
N GLN A 146 -4.69 5.42 9.13
CA GLN A 146 -4.13 4.57 8.07
C GLN A 146 -4.12 3.11 8.49
N VAL A 147 -4.20 2.21 7.51
CA VAL A 147 -4.11 0.76 7.76
C VAL A 147 -2.72 0.41 8.30
N ASP A 148 -2.69 -0.32 9.41
CA ASP A 148 -1.47 -0.85 10.00
C ASP A 148 -1.00 -2.10 9.24
N GLY A 149 -0.09 -1.89 8.29
CA GLY A 149 0.44 -2.96 7.47
C GLY A 149 1.34 -3.94 8.25
N GLU A 150 1.94 -3.52 9.35
CA GLU A 150 2.78 -4.39 10.19
C GLU A 150 1.89 -5.35 10.98
N ALA A 151 0.81 -4.85 11.59
CA ALA A 151 -0.17 -5.68 12.27
C ALA A 151 -0.83 -6.70 11.31
N ILE A 152 -1.12 -6.30 10.06
CA ILE A 152 -1.62 -7.25 9.05
C ILE A 152 -0.59 -8.33 8.75
N GLN A 153 0.70 -7.96 8.60
CA GLN A 153 1.75 -8.93 8.31
C GLN A 153 1.90 -9.92 9.46
N GLU A 154 1.87 -9.48 10.71
CA GLU A 154 1.91 -10.34 11.89
C GLU A 154 0.71 -11.29 11.94
N MET A 155 -0.51 -10.81 11.61
CA MET A 155 -1.70 -11.66 11.51
C MET A 155 -1.53 -12.78 10.46
N LEU A 156 -0.89 -12.47 9.32
CA LEU A 156 -0.63 -13.44 8.26
C LEU A 156 0.39 -14.51 8.70
N GLU A 157 1.45 -14.11 9.37
CA GLU A 157 2.50 -14.99 9.87
C GLU A 157 2.00 -15.92 10.98
N THR A 158 1.12 -15.43 11.85
CA THR A 158 0.54 -16.21 12.95
C THR A 158 -0.70 -17.02 12.54
N GLY A 159 -1.26 -16.77 11.36
CA GLY A 159 -2.49 -17.43 10.88
C GLY A 159 -3.74 -17.05 11.67
N GLN A 160 -3.73 -15.92 12.38
CA GLN A 160 -4.84 -15.41 13.19
C GLN A 160 -5.71 -14.43 12.39
N TYR A 161 -6.60 -14.95 11.52
CA TYR A 161 -7.51 -14.14 10.71
C TYR A 161 -8.85 -14.83 10.44
#